data_2aa26c80a2fd80e2e1943891b01e7306
#
_entry.id   2aa26c80a2fd80e2e1943891b01e7306
#
_cell.length_a   1.000
_cell.length_b   1.000
_cell.length_c   1.000
_cell.angle_alpha   90.00
_cell.angle_beta   90.00
_cell.angle_gamma   90.00
#
_symmetry.space_group_name_H-M   'P 1'
#
loop_
_entity.id
_entity.type
_entity.pdbx_description
1 polymer ?
#
loop_
_entity_poly.entity_id
_entity_poly.type
_entity_poly.pdbx_seq_one_letter_code
_entity_poly.pdbx_strand_id
1 'polypeptide(L)'
;MRKSFVIPLAVAAAGALALTGCVSSTGGGGDSGSDKPAAGEKVIIGAVMAETGFMSPFDTPALNAAKIKVDELNENGGIDGQEVELKVIDSGSDFEKYAPAAQSLLDDGAKVLLVTCDYDTAVPASQVAEQNNVLNIAPCVGDTIYGPAGGLNIGFSMGNAVPGEASIMAEFAVEKGWKKAVFVKDDSIKYTQNQCETAAKRFTELGGTEIATYTFKQGDSIKETVSKITGGEAPDVVFNCSYGEGGGKAAKEIRDGGITTPVVSGFGMDGTFWLGAIPSLTDYYIVSYPSVWGDDSDAKVNDASAKYEEVYGERPQNGSMTTGDATIEAIKIAYEKAKSWDGDKLAGEFLKFKDVPLLVGPTSFSDELHVNVERPMRVLQVKDGGLAWVETRSPEKVLL
;
A
#
# COMPACT_ATOMS: atom_id res chain seq x y z
N MET A 1 5.20 73.53 -12.83
CA MET A 1 4.08 74.18 -13.51
C MET A 1 2.80 73.53 -13.09
N ARG A 2 1.96 74.33 -12.46
CA ARG A 2 0.61 73.95 -11.98
C ARG A 2 -0.32 73.69 -13.17
N LYS A 3 -1.28 72.79 -13.02
CA LYS A 3 -2.68 73.07 -13.34
C LYS A 3 -3.60 72.00 -12.76
N SER A 4 -4.39 72.44 -11.80
CA SER A 4 -5.60 71.87 -11.24
C SER A 4 -6.77 72.00 -12.22
N PHE A 5 -7.79 71.09 -12.16
CA PHE A 5 -9.22 71.37 -12.42
C PHE A 5 -10.00 70.17 -11.94
N VAL A 6 -10.72 70.19 -10.84
CA VAL A 6 -12.05 70.67 -10.49
C VAL A 6 -13.19 69.74 -10.96
N ILE A 7 -13.93 69.26 -9.94
CA ILE A 7 -15.14 68.42 -9.84
C ILE A 7 -16.36 69.12 -10.51
N PRO A 8 -17.41 68.39 -10.91
CA PRO A 8 -18.61 68.57 -10.13
C PRO A 8 -19.39 67.37 -9.69
N LEU A 9 -19.95 67.53 -8.54
CA LEU A 9 -20.97 66.83 -7.78
C LEU A 9 -22.31 66.84 -8.53
N ALA A 10 -23.07 65.76 -8.53
CA ALA A 10 -24.51 65.77 -8.71
C ALA A 10 -25.20 64.72 -7.82
N VAL A 11 -26.22 65.22 -7.18
CA VAL A 11 -26.93 64.74 -5.99
C VAL A 11 -28.23 63.94 -6.40
N ALA A 12 -28.58 62.96 -5.54
CA ALA A 12 -29.92 62.50 -5.12
C ALA A 12 -30.74 61.58 -6.03
N ALA A 13 -31.20 60.45 -5.48
CA ALA A 13 -32.53 60.38 -4.87
C ALA A 13 -32.72 59.05 -4.13
N ALA A 14 -33.39 59.16 -3.01
CA ALA A 14 -33.75 58.12 -2.05
C ALA A 14 -34.90 57.23 -2.53
N GLY A 15 -34.89 55.96 -2.05
CA GLY A 15 -36.00 55.06 -2.11
C GLY A 15 -35.90 54.07 -0.97
N ALA A 16 -36.56 54.40 0.15
CA ALA A 16 -36.75 53.49 1.30
C ALA A 16 -37.99 52.67 1.13
N LEU A 17 -37.94 51.37 1.40
CA LEU A 17 -39.11 50.57 1.78
C LEU A 17 -38.63 49.31 2.57
N ALA A 18 -38.86 49.39 3.82
CA ALA A 18 -39.67 48.62 4.76
C ALA A 18 -39.07 47.23 5.15
N LEU A 19 -38.59 47.25 6.40
CA LEU A 19 -38.45 46.09 7.29
C LEU A 19 -39.80 45.48 7.59
N THR A 20 -39.90 44.15 7.51
CA THR A 20 -40.74 43.38 8.42
C THR A 20 -39.90 42.27 9.01
N GLY A 21 -39.57 42.43 10.26
CA GLY A 21 -39.02 41.38 11.10
C GLY A 21 -40.12 40.40 11.55
N CYS A 22 -39.77 39.13 11.62
CA CYS A 22 -40.42 38.20 12.54
C CYS A 22 -39.33 37.47 13.30
N VAL A 23 -39.12 37.92 14.52
CA VAL A 23 -38.47 37.15 15.57
C VAL A 23 -39.44 36.08 16.02
N SER A 24 -39.04 34.84 15.96
CA SER A 24 -39.63 33.76 16.77
C SER A 24 -38.49 32.95 17.33
N SER A 25 -38.34 33.10 18.61
CA SER A 25 -37.48 32.30 19.48
C SER A 25 -38.09 30.93 19.76
N THR A 26 -37.19 30.01 20.07
CA THR A 26 -37.27 28.78 20.87
C THR A 26 -37.23 27.48 20.12
N GLY A 27 -36.25 26.66 20.56
CA GLY A 27 -36.26 25.21 20.40
C GLY A 27 -34.89 24.67 19.97
N GLY A 28 -34.09 24.27 20.96
CA GLY A 28 -32.84 23.54 20.71
C GLY A 28 -33.13 22.21 20.02
N GLY A 29 -32.38 21.96 18.96
CA GLY A 29 -32.25 20.68 18.30
C GLY A 29 -30.90 20.75 17.64
N GLY A 30 -29.96 19.90 18.10
CA GLY A 30 -28.67 19.80 17.47
C GLY A 30 -28.87 19.42 16.01
N ASP A 31 -28.53 20.34 15.13
CA ASP A 31 -28.39 20.08 13.72
C ASP A 31 -27.07 19.28 13.55
N SER A 32 -27.19 17.99 13.42
CA SER A 32 -26.13 17.14 12.91
C SER A 32 -25.88 17.63 11.49
N GLY A 33 -24.85 18.46 11.32
CA GLY A 33 -24.41 18.93 10.02
C GLY A 33 -24.27 17.72 9.10
N SER A 34 -24.97 17.73 7.98
CA SER A 34 -24.80 16.70 6.96
C SER A 34 -23.38 16.83 6.44
N ASP A 35 -22.56 15.81 6.67
CA ASP A 35 -21.18 15.69 6.16
C ASP A 35 -21.10 15.58 4.62
N LYS A 36 -22.23 15.83 3.94
CA LYS A 36 -22.30 15.78 2.49
C LYS A 36 -21.82 17.12 1.92
N PRO A 37 -20.73 17.12 1.08
CA PRO A 37 -20.32 18.29 0.36
C PRO A 37 -21.47 18.96 -0.39
N ALA A 38 -21.42 20.29 -0.55
CA ALA A 38 -22.42 21.01 -1.32
C ALA A 38 -22.45 20.50 -2.77
N ALA A 39 -23.61 20.56 -3.42
CA ALA A 39 -23.75 20.13 -4.81
C ALA A 39 -22.76 20.90 -5.72
N GLY A 40 -21.81 20.18 -6.33
CA GLY A 40 -20.73 20.73 -7.17
C GLY A 40 -19.36 20.82 -6.47
N GLU A 41 -19.25 20.53 -5.18
CA GLU A 41 -17.93 20.33 -4.52
C GLU A 41 -17.42 18.92 -4.77
N LYS A 42 -16.11 18.83 -5.06
CA LYS A 42 -15.42 17.54 -5.20
C LYS A 42 -15.16 16.92 -3.84
N VAL A 43 -15.19 15.59 -3.80
CA VAL A 43 -14.69 14.84 -2.66
C VAL A 43 -13.18 14.69 -2.81
N ILE A 44 -12.41 15.20 -1.86
CA ILE A 44 -10.96 15.07 -1.88
C ILE A 44 -10.55 13.80 -1.13
N ILE A 45 -9.83 12.91 -1.83
CA ILE A 45 -9.06 11.82 -1.25
C ILE A 45 -7.61 12.30 -1.26
N GLY A 46 -7.01 12.47 -0.09
CA GLY A 46 -5.60 12.86 0.02
C GLY A 46 -4.69 11.64 -0.12
N ALA A 47 -3.50 11.81 -0.69
CA ALA A 47 -2.48 10.78 -0.75
C ALA A 47 -1.12 11.33 -0.35
N VAL A 48 -0.52 10.80 0.71
CA VAL A 48 0.88 11.06 1.10
C VAL A 48 1.67 9.81 0.77
N MET A 49 2.20 9.76 -0.43
CA MET A 49 2.89 8.60 -0.97
C MET A 49 4.21 9.04 -1.64
N ALA A 50 5.10 8.10 -1.87
CA ALA A 50 6.39 8.38 -2.47
C ALA A 50 6.33 8.18 -4.00
N GLU A 51 6.29 9.25 -4.76
CA GLU A 51 6.52 9.21 -6.22
C GLU A 51 8.03 9.20 -6.53
N THR A 52 8.86 9.57 -5.53
CA THR A 52 10.32 9.56 -5.59
C THR A 52 10.93 8.92 -4.33
N GLY A 53 12.21 8.52 -4.40
CA GLY A 53 12.92 7.89 -3.28
C GLY A 53 12.72 6.38 -3.20
N PHE A 54 13.15 5.78 -2.07
CA PHE A 54 13.27 4.31 -1.95
C PHE A 54 11.91 3.57 -1.91
N MET A 55 10.83 4.24 -1.54
CA MET A 55 9.48 3.66 -1.54
C MET A 55 8.77 3.79 -2.90
N SER A 56 9.25 4.63 -3.81
CA SER A 56 8.58 4.87 -5.10
C SER A 56 8.34 3.60 -5.94
N PRO A 57 9.18 2.55 -5.92
CA PRO A 57 8.89 1.32 -6.64
C PRO A 57 7.61 0.61 -6.19
N PHE A 58 7.18 0.83 -4.94
CA PHE A 58 5.98 0.22 -4.35
C PHE A 58 4.79 1.18 -4.35
N ASP A 59 5.01 2.44 -4.02
CA ASP A 59 3.98 3.46 -3.93
C ASP A 59 3.46 3.90 -5.30
N THR A 60 4.35 4.10 -6.29
CA THR A 60 3.96 4.62 -7.60
C THR A 60 2.98 3.70 -8.35
N PRO A 61 3.17 2.36 -8.41
CA PRO A 61 2.19 1.51 -9.08
C PRO A 61 0.82 1.52 -8.39
N ALA A 62 0.77 1.54 -7.05
CA ALA A 62 -0.46 1.66 -6.29
C ALA A 62 -1.15 3.01 -6.52
N LEU A 63 -0.39 4.11 -6.44
CA LEU A 63 -0.91 5.46 -6.66
C LEU A 63 -1.45 5.65 -8.07
N ASN A 64 -0.74 5.17 -9.07
CA ASN A 64 -1.16 5.25 -10.47
C ASN A 64 -2.44 4.45 -10.74
N ALA A 65 -2.56 3.25 -10.18
CA ALA A 65 -3.79 2.48 -10.26
C ALA A 65 -4.95 3.16 -9.54
N ALA A 66 -4.70 3.79 -8.38
CA ALA A 66 -5.69 4.60 -7.69
C ALA A 66 -6.16 5.80 -8.55
N LYS A 67 -5.24 6.48 -9.27
CA LYS A 67 -5.58 7.55 -10.23
C LYS A 67 -6.50 7.03 -11.35
N ILE A 68 -6.13 5.90 -11.99
CA ILE A 68 -6.98 5.27 -13.01
C ILE A 68 -8.37 4.96 -12.46
N LYS A 69 -8.43 4.37 -11.26
CA LYS A 69 -9.72 4.00 -10.64
C LYS A 69 -10.57 5.21 -10.30
N VAL A 70 -9.98 6.32 -9.87
CA VAL A 70 -10.69 7.59 -9.64
C VAL A 70 -11.25 8.13 -10.95
N ASP A 71 -10.49 8.09 -12.03
CA ASP A 71 -10.97 8.53 -13.35
C ASP A 71 -12.16 7.68 -13.81
N GLU A 72 -12.07 6.35 -13.69
CA GLU A 72 -13.19 5.43 -13.98
C GLU A 72 -14.45 5.71 -13.14
N LEU A 73 -14.26 6.01 -11.84
CA LEU A 73 -15.37 6.38 -10.96
C LEU A 73 -16.03 7.68 -11.43
N ASN A 74 -15.24 8.68 -11.80
CA ASN A 74 -15.74 9.97 -12.24
C ASN A 74 -16.49 9.87 -13.57
N GLU A 75 -16.01 9.06 -14.52
CA GLU A 75 -16.72 8.74 -15.76
C GLU A 75 -18.08 8.10 -15.50
N ASN A 76 -18.22 7.36 -14.39
CA ASN A 76 -19.47 6.72 -13.97
C ASN A 76 -20.28 7.54 -12.95
N GLY A 77 -19.99 8.84 -12.79
CA GLY A 77 -20.73 9.74 -11.92
C GLY A 77 -20.19 9.92 -10.51
N GLY A 78 -18.96 9.48 -10.25
CA GLY A 78 -18.26 9.66 -8.98
C GLY A 78 -18.82 8.79 -7.84
N ILE A 79 -18.63 9.26 -6.61
CA ILE A 79 -19.17 8.61 -5.41
C ILE A 79 -20.46 9.35 -4.99
N ASP A 80 -21.59 8.68 -5.06
CA ASP A 80 -22.92 9.25 -4.74
C ASP A 80 -23.23 10.55 -5.52
N GLY A 81 -22.81 10.61 -6.79
CA GLY A 81 -23.00 11.76 -7.68
C GLY A 81 -22.01 12.91 -7.46
N GLN A 82 -20.95 12.69 -6.67
CA GLN A 82 -19.90 13.66 -6.41
C GLN A 82 -18.63 13.26 -7.13
N GLU A 83 -18.02 14.20 -7.85
CA GLU A 83 -16.70 14.03 -8.46
C GLU A 83 -15.64 13.81 -7.38
N VAL A 84 -14.73 12.86 -7.58
CA VAL A 84 -13.62 12.56 -6.68
C VAL A 84 -12.34 13.20 -7.20
N GLU A 85 -11.59 13.85 -6.33
CA GLU A 85 -10.24 14.35 -6.61
C GLU A 85 -9.23 13.59 -5.76
N LEU A 86 -8.27 12.91 -6.39
CA LEU A 86 -7.13 12.33 -5.70
C LEU A 86 -6.01 13.38 -5.64
N LYS A 87 -5.83 14.01 -4.47
CA LYS A 87 -4.82 15.04 -4.25
C LYS A 87 -3.56 14.44 -3.64
N VAL A 88 -2.44 14.53 -4.37
CA VAL A 88 -1.18 13.85 -4.01
C VAL A 88 -0.15 14.83 -3.50
N ILE A 89 0.56 14.45 -2.44
CA ILE A 89 1.81 15.10 -2.01
C ILE A 89 2.91 14.03 -2.02
N ASP A 90 3.93 14.23 -2.86
CA ASP A 90 5.13 13.38 -2.89
C ASP A 90 5.96 13.57 -1.62
N SER A 91 6.04 12.53 -0.81
CA SER A 91 6.87 12.52 0.39
C SER A 91 8.37 12.43 0.07
N GLY A 92 8.74 11.95 -1.14
CA GLY A 92 10.12 11.67 -1.52
C GLY A 92 10.79 10.60 -0.65
N SER A 93 10.00 9.75 0.00
CA SER A 93 10.45 8.78 1.02
C SER A 93 11.17 9.42 2.23
N ASP A 94 10.90 10.69 2.50
CA ASP A 94 11.47 11.45 3.60
C ASP A 94 10.54 11.39 4.83
N PHE A 95 11.02 10.74 5.89
CA PHE A 95 10.27 10.52 7.14
C PHE A 95 9.71 11.82 7.75
N GLU A 96 10.41 12.94 7.62
CA GLU A 96 9.99 14.21 8.20
C GLU A 96 8.84 14.87 7.43
N LYS A 97 8.55 14.43 6.20
CA LYS A 97 7.51 15.02 5.36
C LYS A 97 6.13 14.40 5.52
N TYR A 98 6.03 13.15 5.98
CA TYR A 98 4.75 12.43 6.00
C TYR A 98 3.68 13.11 6.87
N ALA A 99 3.98 13.47 8.12
CA ALA A 99 3.02 14.11 9.00
C ALA A 99 2.60 15.53 8.53
N PRO A 100 3.53 16.44 8.16
CA PRO A 100 3.16 17.74 7.61
C PRO A 100 2.34 17.66 6.31
N ALA A 101 2.66 16.71 5.43
CA ALA A 101 1.91 16.51 4.19
C ALA A 101 0.48 16.01 4.46
N ALA A 102 0.32 15.08 5.41
CA ALA A 102 -0.98 14.63 5.86
C ALA A 102 -1.82 15.81 6.40
N GLN A 103 -1.26 16.62 7.30
CA GLN A 103 -1.96 17.79 7.84
C GLN A 103 -2.37 18.77 6.73
N SER A 104 -1.49 19.04 5.76
CA SER A 104 -1.82 19.90 4.63
C SER A 104 -2.99 19.38 3.80
N LEU A 105 -3.06 18.07 3.55
CA LEU A 105 -4.18 17.47 2.82
C LEU A 105 -5.49 17.56 3.62
N LEU A 106 -5.44 17.39 4.94
CA LEU A 106 -6.62 17.55 5.80
C LEU A 106 -7.09 19.01 5.84
N ASP A 107 -6.17 19.98 5.91
CA ASP A 107 -6.49 21.42 5.86
C ASP A 107 -7.13 21.80 4.50
N ASP A 108 -6.76 21.08 3.42
CA ASP A 108 -7.39 21.20 2.10
C ASP A 108 -8.74 20.49 1.99
N GLY A 109 -9.20 19.81 3.06
CA GLY A 109 -10.50 19.17 3.16
C GLY A 109 -10.56 17.71 2.74
N ALA A 110 -9.42 17.00 2.69
CA ALA A 110 -9.40 15.56 2.42
C ALA A 110 -10.30 14.79 3.39
N LYS A 111 -11.13 13.89 2.84
CA LYS A 111 -12.10 13.07 3.56
C LYS A 111 -11.56 11.68 3.91
N VAL A 112 -10.58 11.22 3.17
CA VAL A 112 -9.84 9.97 3.38
C VAL A 112 -8.37 10.24 3.06
N LEU A 113 -7.46 9.58 3.73
CA LEU A 113 -6.03 9.70 3.50
C LEU A 113 -5.44 8.36 3.06
N LEU A 114 -4.83 8.33 1.88
CA LEU A 114 -3.94 7.25 1.47
C LEU A 114 -2.53 7.56 1.98
N VAL A 115 -1.85 6.52 2.49
CA VAL A 115 -0.48 6.64 3.00
C VAL A 115 0.44 5.64 2.29
N THR A 116 1.73 5.76 2.51
CA THR A 116 2.76 4.93 1.85
C THR A 116 2.67 3.44 2.18
N CYS A 117 3.38 2.61 1.42
CA CYS A 117 3.34 1.14 1.46
C CYS A 117 4.20 0.49 2.56
N ASP A 118 4.82 1.23 3.43
CA ASP A 118 5.63 0.70 4.54
C ASP A 118 5.16 1.24 5.88
N TYR A 119 5.15 0.38 6.92
CA TYR A 119 4.65 0.73 8.26
C TYR A 119 5.44 1.88 8.88
N ASP A 120 6.78 1.77 8.87
CA ASP A 120 7.63 2.74 9.58
C ASP A 120 7.49 4.15 8.99
N THR A 121 7.22 4.27 7.69
CA THR A 121 6.99 5.54 6.99
C THR A 121 5.52 5.99 7.01
N ALA A 122 4.55 5.06 7.06
CA ALA A 122 3.13 5.37 7.03
C ALA A 122 2.61 5.96 8.35
N VAL A 123 3.11 5.46 9.49
CA VAL A 123 2.59 5.79 10.83
C VAL A 123 2.50 7.30 11.11
N PRO A 124 3.49 8.14 10.78
CA PRO A 124 3.38 9.58 11.06
C PRO A 124 2.18 10.24 10.36
N ALA A 125 1.89 9.89 9.12
CA ALA A 125 0.72 10.41 8.39
C ALA A 125 -0.59 9.81 8.93
N SER A 126 -0.59 8.51 9.22
CA SER A 126 -1.76 7.82 9.78
C SER A 126 -2.15 8.37 11.15
N GLN A 127 -1.20 8.70 12.00
CA GLN A 127 -1.48 9.33 13.30
C GLN A 127 -2.12 10.72 13.17
N VAL A 128 -1.74 11.50 12.17
CA VAL A 128 -2.42 12.77 11.87
C VAL A 128 -3.87 12.52 11.46
N ALA A 129 -4.14 11.52 10.64
CA ALA A 129 -5.50 11.15 10.24
C ALA A 129 -6.35 10.67 11.43
N GLU A 130 -5.80 9.80 12.29
CA GLU A 130 -6.46 9.34 13.53
C GLU A 130 -6.89 10.50 14.42
N GLN A 131 -6.00 11.46 14.67
CA GLN A 131 -6.27 12.63 15.51
C GLN A 131 -7.37 13.54 14.96
N ASN A 132 -7.63 13.48 13.66
CA ASN A 132 -8.63 14.27 12.96
C ASN A 132 -9.90 13.47 12.59
N ASN A 133 -10.04 12.23 13.05
CA ASN A 133 -11.12 11.32 12.70
C ASN A 133 -11.29 11.16 11.18
N VAL A 134 -10.19 10.97 10.46
CA VAL A 134 -10.16 10.73 9.00
C VAL A 134 -9.67 9.32 8.74
N LEU A 135 -10.48 8.52 8.01
CA LEU A 135 -10.09 7.17 7.60
C LEU A 135 -8.75 7.23 6.87
N ASN A 136 -7.80 6.39 7.29
CA ASN A 136 -6.51 6.28 6.63
C ASN A 136 -6.28 4.86 6.09
N ILE A 137 -5.75 4.76 4.88
CA ILE A 137 -5.55 3.49 4.20
C ILE A 137 -4.15 3.42 3.63
N ALA A 138 -3.41 2.38 4.03
CA ALA A 138 -2.15 2.03 3.41
C ALA A 138 -2.41 0.99 2.30
N PRO A 139 -2.04 1.25 1.05
CA PRO A 139 -2.29 0.29 -0.02
C PRO A 139 -1.59 -1.05 0.20
N CYS A 140 -0.38 -1.08 0.75
CA CYS A 140 0.39 -2.32 0.83
C CYS A 140 1.21 -2.54 2.11
N VAL A 141 0.91 -1.87 3.22
CA VAL A 141 1.54 -2.19 4.51
C VAL A 141 1.20 -3.63 4.92
N GLY A 142 2.22 -4.43 5.20
CA GLY A 142 2.07 -5.84 5.61
C GLY A 142 2.22 -6.08 7.11
N ASP A 143 2.57 -5.09 7.90
CA ASP A 143 2.74 -5.27 9.33
C ASP A 143 1.38 -5.34 10.06
N THR A 144 1.17 -6.38 10.88
CA THR A 144 -0.08 -6.61 11.62
C THR A 144 -0.34 -5.59 12.72
N ILE A 145 0.68 -4.80 13.10
CA ILE A 145 0.48 -3.68 14.02
C ILE A 145 -0.15 -2.45 13.34
N TYR A 146 -0.26 -2.40 12.00
CA TYR A 146 -1.03 -1.38 11.31
C TYR A 146 -2.52 -1.62 11.53
N GLY A 147 -3.07 -0.90 12.50
CA GLY A 147 -4.42 -1.07 13.03
C GLY A 147 -4.45 -0.84 14.54
N PRO A 148 -5.41 -1.42 15.26
CA PRO A 148 -5.61 -1.18 16.70
C PRO A 148 -4.38 -1.48 17.56
N ALA A 149 -3.61 -2.53 17.20
CA ALA A 149 -2.38 -2.88 17.93
C ALA A 149 -1.32 -1.77 17.90
N GLY A 150 -1.30 -0.94 16.85
CA GLY A 150 -0.44 0.24 16.72
C GLY A 150 -1.12 1.57 17.04
N GLY A 151 -2.34 1.54 17.58
CA GLY A 151 -3.11 2.74 17.90
C GLY A 151 -3.75 3.43 16.70
N LEU A 152 -3.93 2.70 15.58
CA LEU A 152 -4.57 3.17 14.37
C LEU A 152 -5.97 2.53 14.25
N ASN A 153 -6.94 3.04 15.03
CA ASN A 153 -8.26 2.42 15.13
C ASN A 153 -9.11 2.59 13.87
N ILE A 154 -8.85 3.63 13.09
CA ILE A 154 -9.48 3.89 11.79
C ILE A 154 -8.46 3.82 10.63
N GLY A 155 -7.34 3.13 10.86
CA GLY A 155 -6.32 2.82 9.87
C GLY A 155 -6.45 1.40 9.35
N PHE A 156 -6.47 1.21 8.01
CA PHE A 156 -6.59 -0.10 7.36
C PHE A 156 -5.50 -0.29 6.32
N SER A 157 -5.10 -1.54 6.09
CA SER A 157 -4.21 -1.86 4.98
C SER A 157 -4.89 -2.77 3.96
N MET A 158 -4.77 -2.40 2.68
CA MET A 158 -5.18 -3.25 1.57
C MET A 158 -4.11 -4.30 1.23
N GLY A 159 -2.97 -4.24 1.89
CA GLY A 159 -1.88 -5.20 1.75
C GLY A 159 -2.19 -6.60 2.27
N ASN A 160 -1.26 -7.51 2.05
CA ASN A 160 -1.24 -8.82 2.68
C ASN A 160 -0.32 -8.77 3.90
N ALA A 161 -0.77 -9.38 4.99
CA ALA A 161 0.02 -9.39 6.20
C ALA A 161 1.26 -10.28 6.08
N VAL A 162 2.37 -9.80 6.60
CA VAL A 162 3.66 -10.51 6.65
C VAL A 162 3.55 -11.94 7.18
N PRO A 163 2.76 -12.23 8.25
CA PRO A 163 2.62 -13.60 8.72
C PRO A 163 2.04 -14.58 7.68
N GLY A 164 1.10 -14.13 6.86
CA GLY A 164 0.54 -14.94 5.77
C GLY A 164 1.54 -15.15 4.64
N GLU A 165 2.18 -14.07 4.20
CA GLU A 165 3.21 -14.08 3.17
C GLU A 165 4.39 -15.00 3.54
N ALA A 166 4.95 -14.81 4.73
CA ALA A 166 6.09 -15.58 5.24
C ALA A 166 5.74 -17.07 5.45
N SER A 167 4.49 -17.36 5.86
CA SER A 167 4.00 -18.74 5.93
C SER A 167 3.99 -19.39 4.54
N ILE A 168 3.49 -18.70 3.52
CA ILE A 168 3.51 -19.19 2.13
C ILE A 168 4.94 -19.45 1.64
N MET A 169 5.88 -18.53 1.94
CA MET A 169 7.30 -18.70 1.58
C MET A 169 7.86 -20.01 2.14
N ALA A 170 7.62 -20.30 3.42
CA ALA A 170 8.09 -21.51 4.10
C ALA A 170 7.40 -22.78 3.58
N GLU A 171 6.08 -22.74 3.41
CA GLU A 171 5.26 -23.83 2.91
C GLU A 171 5.67 -24.22 1.49
N PHE A 172 5.85 -23.24 0.61
CA PHE A 172 6.35 -23.44 -0.74
C PHE A 172 7.72 -24.12 -0.75
N ALA A 173 8.65 -23.66 0.09
CA ALA A 173 9.99 -24.26 0.18
C ALA A 173 9.93 -25.72 0.62
N VAL A 174 9.14 -26.05 1.64
CA VAL A 174 9.02 -27.42 2.13
C VAL A 174 8.35 -28.34 1.10
N GLU A 175 7.33 -27.88 0.38
CA GLU A 175 6.69 -28.63 -0.71
C GLU A 175 7.64 -28.95 -1.86
N LYS A 176 8.59 -28.04 -2.15
CA LYS A 176 9.66 -28.32 -3.12
C LYS A 176 10.67 -29.36 -2.62
N GLY A 177 10.52 -29.84 -1.39
CA GLY A 177 11.42 -30.82 -0.77
C GLY A 177 12.67 -30.21 -0.16
N TRP A 178 12.74 -28.88 -0.06
CA TRP A 178 13.87 -28.18 0.57
C TRP A 178 13.76 -28.26 2.09
N LYS A 179 14.79 -28.82 2.72
CA LYS A 179 14.76 -29.16 4.15
C LYS A 179 15.73 -28.36 4.99
N LYS A 180 16.73 -27.72 4.37
CA LYS A 180 17.77 -26.95 5.04
C LYS A 180 17.78 -25.54 4.49
N ALA A 181 17.63 -24.55 5.36
CA ALA A 181 17.55 -23.17 4.95
C ALA A 181 18.61 -22.29 5.60
N VAL A 182 19.07 -21.31 4.84
CA VAL A 182 19.75 -20.13 5.35
C VAL A 182 18.84 -18.92 5.13
N PHE A 183 18.76 -18.07 6.15
CA PHE A 183 18.00 -16.81 6.11
C PHE A 183 18.97 -15.63 6.02
N VAL A 184 18.75 -14.77 5.03
CA VAL A 184 19.50 -13.51 4.84
C VAL A 184 18.49 -12.38 5.12
N LYS A 185 18.60 -11.81 6.31
CA LYS A 185 17.62 -10.86 6.88
C LYS A 185 18.14 -9.43 6.73
N ASP A 186 17.39 -8.61 6.02
CA ASP A 186 17.57 -7.16 6.04
C ASP A 186 16.97 -6.60 7.35
N ASP A 187 17.78 -5.94 8.14
CA ASP A 187 17.43 -5.43 9.48
C ASP A 187 17.07 -3.92 9.45
N SER A 188 16.72 -3.39 8.27
CA SER A 188 16.47 -1.96 8.09
C SER A 188 15.06 -1.53 8.47
N ILE A 189 14.05 -2.39 8.22
CA ILE A 189 12.64 -2.11 8.47
C ILE A 189 11.92 -3.30 9.11
N LYS A 190 10.81 -3.04 9.78
CA LYS A 190 10.03 -4.08 10.47
C LYS A 190 9.49 -5.15 9.54
N TYR A 191 9.07 -4.76 8.33
CA TYR A 191 8.58 -5.71 7.33
C TYR A 191 9.55 -6.87 7.10
N THR A 192 10.81 -6.59 6.80
CA THR A 192 11.83 -7.60 6.50
C THR A 192 12.26 -8.40 7.72
N GLN A 193 12.29 -7.76 8.90
CA GLN A 193 12.57 -8.43 10.17
C GLN A 193 11.48 -9.47 10.46
N ASN A 194 10.21 -9.07 10.47
CA ASN A 194 9.07 -9.92 10.75
C ASN A 194 8.91 -11.04 9.71
N GLN A 195 9.17 -10.73 8.43
CA GLN A 195 9.10 -11.70 7.33
C GLN A 195 10.08 -12.86 7.56
N CYS A 196 11.35 -12.55 7.82
CA CYS A 196 12.38 -13.55 8.05
C CYS A 196 12.09 -14.41 9.29
N GLU A 197 11.74 -13.78 10.40
CA GLU A 197 11.47 -14.46 11.65
C GLU A 197 10.25 -15.39 11.55
N THR A 198 9.19 -14.93 10.90
CA THR A 198 7.99 -15.76 10.69
C THR A 198 8.25 -16.89 9.70
N ALA A 199 8.97 -16.64 8.60
CA ALA A 199 9.34 -17.68 7.65
C ALA A 199 10.22 -18.76 8.29
N ALA A 200 11.22 -18.37 9.10
CA ALA A 200 12.07 -19.32 9.81
C ALA A 200 11.28 -20.17 10.81
N LYS A 201 10.41 -19.54 11.59
CA LYS A 201 9.52 -20.24 12.52
C LYS A 201 8.60 -21.24 11.80
N ARG A 202 7.93 -20.81 10.72
CA ARG A 202 7.03 -21.67 9.96
C ARG A 202 7.78 -22.81 9.27
N PHE A 203 8.94 -22.53 8.68
CA PHE A 203 9.80 -23.53 8.05
C PHE A 203 10.20 -24.65 9.05
N THR A 204 10.57 -24.24 10.26
CA THR A 204 10.93 -25.18 11.34
C THR A 204 9.72 -25.97 11.83
N GLU A 205 8.54 -25.36 11.97
CA GLU A 205 7.30 -26.09 12.32
C GLU A 205 6.94 -27.16 11.29
N LEU A 206 7.26 -26.92 10.01
CA LEU A 206 7.05 -27.89 8.93
C LEU A 206 8.13 -28.99 8.85
N GLY A 207 9.06 -29.02 9.78
CA GLY A 207 10.15 -30.00 9.86
C GLY A 207 11.40 -29.63 9.07
N GLY A 208 11.50 -28.39 8.60
CA GLY A 208 12.73 -27.84 8.03
C GLY A 208 13.77 -27.54 9.11
N THR A 209 15.02 -27.41 8.69
CA THR A 209 16.16 -27.06 9.56
C THR A 209 16.70 -25.70 9.16
N GLU A 210 16.67 -24.75 10.07
CA GLU A 210 17.40 -23.50 9.93
C GLU A 210 18.90 -23.76 10.20
N ILE A 211 19.75 -23.59 9.19
CA ILE A 211 21.20 -23.69 9.35
C ILE A 211 21.73 -22.43 10.04
N ALA A 212 21.33 -21.25 9.54
CA ALA A 212 21.77 -19.98 10.07
C ALA A 212 20.83 -18.84 9.59
N THR A 213 20.78 -17.78 10.40
CA THR A 213 20.27 -16.47 10.00
C THR A 213 21.39 -15.45 10.04
N TYR A 214 21.60 -14.74 8.93
CA TYR A 214 22.56 -13.65 8.80
C TYR A 214 21.84 -12.34 8.57
N THR A 215 22.28 -11.28 9.21
CA THR A 215 21.67 -9.95 9.12
C THR A 215 22.55 -8.98 8.33
N PHE A 216 21.91 -8.05 7.62
CA PHE A 216 22.55 -6.92 6.95
C PHE A 216 21.59 -5.73 6.95
N LYS A 217 22.03 -4.56 6.52
CA LYS A 217 21.18 -3.38 6.30
C LYS A 217 21.23 -2.95 4.84
N GLN A 218 20.19 -2.23 4.42
CA GLN A 218 20.13 -1.65 3.07
C GLN A 218 21.44 -0.95 2.70
N GLY A 219 21.98 -1.31 1.53
CA GLY A 219 23.24 -0.79 1.03
C GLY A 219 24.50 -1.52 1.49
N ASP A 220 24.44 -2.35 2.54
CA ASP A 220 25.58 -3.16 2.98
C ASP A 220 25.97 -4.21 1.95
N SER A 221 27.22 -4.66 1.99
CA SER A 221 27.68 -5.85 1.27
C SER A 221 27.50 -7.08 2.13
N ILE A 222 26.97 -8.16 1.54
CA ILE A 222 26.83 -9.47 2.21
C ILE A 222 27.89 -10.48 1.80
N LYS A 223 29.01 -10.06 1.20
CA LYS A 223 30.10 -10.97 0.75
C LYS A 223 30.66 -11.82 1.87
N GLU A 224 30.76 -11.29 3.09
CA GLU A 224 31.17 -12.09 4.26
C GLU A 224 30.14 -13.17 4.58
N THR A 225 28.85 -12.85 4.54
CA THR A 225 27.74 -13.81 4.68
C THR A 225 27.80 -14.88 3.60
N VAL A 226 28.00 -14.48 2.34
CA VAL A 226 28.17 -15.43 1.22
C VAL A 226 29.35 -16.36 1.46
N SER A 227 30.48 -15.86 1.96
CA SER A 227 31.65 -16.70 2.31
C SER A 227 31.33 -17.68 3.44
N LYS A 228 30.53 -17.30 4.43
CA LYS A 228 30.09 -18.20 5.50
C LYS A 228 29.15 -19.29 4.98
N ILE A 229 28.23 -18.96 4.08
CA ILE A 229 27.33 -19.93 3.45
C ILE A 229 28.11 -20.95 2.61
N THR A 230 29.05 -20.47 1.76
CA THR A 230 29.83 -21.35 0.88
C THR A 230 30.84 -22.21 1.65
N GLY A 231 31.33 -21.74 2.79
CA GLY A 231 32.27 -22.48 3.66
C GLY A 231 31.58 -23.38 4.69
N GLY A 232 30.27 -23.32 4.82
CA GLY A 232 29.49 -24.04 5.81
C GLY A 232 28.71 -25.24 5.26
N GLU A 233 27.66 -25.63 5.98
CA GLU A 233 26.71 -26.64 5.52
C GLU A 233 25.88 -26.06 4.35
N ALA A 234 25.78 -26.82 3.25
CA ALA A 234 25.05 -26.39 2.06
C ALA A 234 23.53 -26.35 2.35
N PRO A 235 22.87 -25.20 2.12
CA PRO A 235 21.41 -25.11 2.21
C PRO A 235 20.73 -25.66 0.96
N ASP A 236 19.50 -26.16 1.12
CA ASP A 236 18.60 -26.50 0.00
C ASP A 236 17.88 -25.25 -0.53
N VAL A 237 17.72 -24.21 0.30
CA VAL A 237 17.07 -22.94 -0.02
C VAL A 237 17.71 -21.79 0.75
N VAL A 238 17.74 -20.62 0.13
CA VAL A 238 18.08 -19.34 0.80
C VAL A 238 16.81 -18.49 0.85
N PHE A 239 16.45 -18.00 2.02
CA PHE A 239 15.41 -16.97 2.16
C PHE A 239 16.09 -15.60 2.15
N ASN A 240 15.77 -14.76 1.15
CA ASN A 240 16.23 -13.38 1.06
C ASN A 240 15.10 -12.46 1.51
N CYS A 241 15.04 -12.19 2.80
CA CYS A 241 14.05 -11.30 3.40
C CYS A 241 14.53 -9.86 3.32
N SER A 242 14.34 -9.24 2.18
CA SER A 242 14.76 -7.88 1.89
C SER A 242 13.80 -7.19 0.93
N TYR A 243 14.12 -6.01 0.50
CA TYR A 243 13.31 -5.23 -0.42
C TYR A 243 14.18 -4.37 -1.36
N GLY A 244 13.59 -4.02 -2.50
CA GLY A 244 14.15 -3.04 -3.42
C GLY A 244 15.59 -3.34 -3.88
N GLU A 245 16.35 -2.26 -4.04
CA GLU A 245 17.72 -2.34 -4.57
C GLU A 245 18.69 -3.07 -3.64
N GLY A 246 18.53 -2.93 -2.32
CA GLY A 246 19.39 -3.62 -1.35
C GLY A 246 19.20 -5.13 -1.39
N GLY A 247 17.96 -5.59 -1.53
CA GLY A 247 17.65 -7.01 -1.75
C GLY A 247 18.18 -7.53 -3.08
N GLY A 248 18.11 -6.70 -4.13
CA GLY A 248 18.71 -7.01 -5.44
C GLY A 248 20.24 -7.13 -5.35
N LYS A 249 20.90 -6.23 -4.61
CA LYS A 249 22.35 -6.32 -4.35
C LYS A 249 22.69 -7.60 -3.59
N ALA A 250 21.91 -7.96 -2.57
CA ALA A 250 22.09 -9.21 -1.83
C ALA A 250 21.93 -10.44 -2.76
N ALA A 251 20.90 -10.48 -3.59
CA ALA A 251 20.69 -11.52 -4.58
C ALA A 251 21.87 -11.64 -5.56
N LYS A 252 22.42 -10.49 -6.00
CA LYS A 252 23.60 -10.46 -6.86
C LYS A 252 24.82 -11.04 -6.17
N GLU A 253 25.12 -10.63 -4.96
CA GLU A 253 26.29 -11.12 -4.22
C GLU A 253 26.18 -12.61 -3.87
N ILE A 254 24.96 -13.13 -3.63
CA ILE A 254 24.68 -14.57 -3.50
C ILE A 254 25.10 -15.31 -4.78
N ARG A 255 24.68 -14.85 -5.94
CA ARG A 255 24.99 -15.48 -7.22
C ARG A 255 26.46 -15.30 -7.63
N ASP A 256 27.03 -14.12 -7.44
CA ASP A 256 28.47 -13.84 -7.71
C ASP A 256 29.38 -14.73 -6.84
N GLY A 257 28.95 -15.08 -5.64
CA GLY A 257 29.65 -16.00 -4.75
C GLY A 257 29.51 -17.48 -5.10
N GLY A 258 28.82 -17.80 -6.20
CA GLY A 258 28.66 -19.17 -6.69
C GLY A 258 27.55 -19.97 -6.01
N ILE A 259 26.71 -19.34 -5.20
CA ILE A 259 25.53 -19.99 -4.60
C ILE A 259 24.43 -20.08 -5.67
N THR A 260 24.18 -21.27 -6.17
CA THR A 260 23.13 -21.58 -7.16
C THR A 260 21.83 -22.12 -6.53
N THR A 261 21.84 -22.32 -5.23
CA THR A 261 20.68 -22.75 -4.43
C THR A 261 19.48 -21.89 -4.72
N PRO A 262 18.25 -22.45 -4.82
CA PRO A 262 17.02 -21.67 -4.94
C PRO A 262 16.89 -20.60 -3.86
N VAL A 263 16.34 -19.45 -4.25
CA VAL A 263 16.07 -18.33 -3.34
C VAL A 263 14.57 -18.08 -3.27
N VAL A 264 14.05 -17.86 -2.08
CA VAL A 264 12.67 -17.43 -1.85
C VAL A 264 12.65 -16.09 -1.17
N SER A 265 11.84 -15.19 -1.68
CA SER A 265 11.63 -13.83 -1.15
C SER A 265 10.14 -13.51 -1.07
N GLY A 266 9.79 -12.43 -0.40
CA GLY A 266 8.44 -11.90 -0.40
C GLY A 266 8.26 -10.68 -1.30
N PHE A 267 7.13 -10.01 -1.14
CA PHE A 267 6.69 -8.87 -1.96
C PHE A 267 7.74 -7.75 -2.09
N GLY A 268 8.55 -7.54 -1.07
CA GLY A 268 9.63 -6.54 -1.13
C GLY A 268 10.61 -6.73 -2.31
N MET A 269 10.61 -7.92 -2.92
CA MET A 269 11.41 -8.23 -4.10
C MET A 269 10.58 -8.33 -5.40
N ASP A 270 9.26 -8.06 -5.35
CA ASP A 270 8.44 -8.01 -6.56
C ASP A 270 8.85 -6.86 -7.47
N GLY A 271 8.85 -7.12 -8.78
CA GLY A 271 9.26 -6.16 -9.79
C GLY A 271 10.59 -6.50 -10.46
N THR A 272 10.82 -5.85 -11.60
CA THR A 272 12.01 -6.11 -12.45
C THR A 272 13.10 -5.05 -12.31
N PHE A 273 12.88 -3.98 -11.56
CA PHE A 273 13.77 -2.83 -11.44
C PHE A 273 15.18 -3.16 -10.91
N TRP A 274 15.33 -4.24 -10.15
CA TRP A 274 16.62 -4.72 -9.63
C TRP A 274 17.25 -5.84 -10.47
N LEU A 275 16.47 -6.49 -11.36
CA LEU A 275 16.92 -7.65 -12.15
C LEU A 275 18.01 -7.30 -13.19
N GLY A 276 18.05 -6.06 -13.67
CA GLY A 276 19.03 -5.62 -14.66
C GLY A 276 20.48 -5.84 -14.24
N ALA A 277 20.77 -5.92 -12.94
CA ALA A 277 22.08 -6.23 -12.39
C ALA A 277 22.44 -7.73 -12.45
N ILE A 278 21.46 -8.61 -12.72
CA ILE A 278 21.61 -10.08 -12.69
C ILE A 278 20.81 -10.70 -13.85
N PRO A 279 21.13 -10.42 -15.12
CA PRO A 279 20.31 -10.82 -16.27
C PRO A 279 20.15 -12.34 -16.46
N SER A 280 21.03 -13.14 -15.83
CA SER A 280 20.98 -14.60 -15.89
C SER A 280 20.39 -15.23 -14.62
N LEU A 281 19.70 -14.46 -13.78
CA LEU A 281 19.11 -14.97 -12.54
C LEU A 281 18.04 -16.01 -12.84
N THR A 282 18.16 -17.18 -12.21
CA THR A 282 17.18 -18.27 -12.21
C THR A 282 16.97 -18.78 -10.81
N ASP A 283 15.97 -19.64 -10.63
CA ASP A 283 15.64 -20.28 -9.34
C ASP A 283 15.50 -19.27 -8.21
N TYR A 284 14.85 -18.13 -8.54
CA TYR A 284 14.48 -17.10 -7.59
C TYR A 284 12.97 -16.95 -7.60
N TYR A 285 12.33 -17.16 -6.45
CA TYR A 285 10.89 -17.16 -6.27
C TYR A 285 10.47 -16.02 -5.37
N ILE A 286 9.33 -15.42 -5.68
CA ILE A 286 8.80 -14.27 -4.95
C ILE A 286 7.35 -14.56 -4.60
N VAL A 287 7.01 -14.51 -3.32
CA VAL A 287 5.61 -14.53 -2.87
C VAL A 287 5.10 -13.09 -2.91
N SER A 288 4.10 -12.84 -3.73
CA SER A 288 3.64 -11.48 -4.01
C SER A 288 2.11 -11.37 -4.16
N TYR A 289 1.66 -10.17 -4.42
CA TYR A 289 0.32 -9.82 -4.88
C TYR A 289 0.00 -10.46 -6.23
N PRO A 290 -1.19 -10.22 -6.83
CA PRO A 290 -1.48 -10.66 -8.19
C PRO A 290 -0.39 -10.28 -9.20
N SER A 291 -0.14 -11.20 -10.15
CA SER A 291 0.87 -10.98 -11.20
C SER A 291 0.42 -9.91 -12.19
N VAL A 292 1.24 -8.90 -12.36
CA VAL A 292 0.97 -7.80 -13.31
C VAL A 292 1.62 -8.03 -14.68
N TRP A 293 2.19 -9.21 -14.89
CA TRP A 293 2.98 -9.54 -16.08
C TRP A 293 2.13 -10.06 -17.26
N GLY A 294 0.78 -10.09 -17.10
CA GLY A 294 -0.17 -10.51 -18.11
C GLY A 294 -0.44 -12.01 -18.10
N ASP A 295 0.00 -12.71 -17.06
CA ASP A 295 -0.11 -14.15 -16.88
C ASP A 295 -0.85 -14.56 -15.58
N ASP A 296 -1.46 -13.59 -14.87
CA ASP A 296 -2.24 -13.91 -13.67
C ASP A 296 -3.42 -14.83 -14.00
N SER A 297 -3.73 -15.71 -13.07
CA SER A 297 -4.89 -16.60 -13.17
C SER A 297 -6.24 -15.87 -13.16
N ASP A 298 -6.29 -14.63 -12.65
CA ASP A 298 -7.45 -13.76 -12.72
C ASP A 298 -7.35 -12.81 -13.92
N ALA A 299 -8.24 -12.99 -14.90
CA ALA A 299 -8.28 -12.16 -16.10
C ALA A 299 -8.47 -10.66 -15.78
N LYS A 300 -9.17 -10.30 -14.69
CA LYS A 300 -9.37 -8.91 -14.30
C LYS A 300 -8.06 -8.21 -13.96
N VAL A 301 -7.12 -8.94 -13.36
CA VAL A 301 -5.78 -8.43 -13.06
C VAL A 301 -5.01 -8.15 -14.35
N ASN A 302 -5.08 -9.08 -15.33
CA ASN A 302 -4.44 -8.89 -16.63
C ASN A 302 -5.02 -7.70 -17.40
N ASP A 303 -6.36 -7.54 -17.38
CA ASP A 303 -7.06 -6.42 -17.99
C ASP A 303 -6.67 -5.08 -17.33
N ALA A 304 -6.61 -5.03 -15.99
CA ALA A 304 -6.20 -3.84 -15.25
C ALA A 304 -4.72 -3.48 -15.51
N SER A 305 -3.84 -4.49 -15.60
CA SER A 305 -2.44 -4.29 -15.96
C SER A 305 -2.28 -3.76 -17.39
N ALA A 306 -3.08 -4.26 -18.34
CA ALA A 306 -3.10 -3.75 -19.71
C ALA A 306 -3.63 -2.31 -19.78
N LYS A 307 -4.66 -1.98 -18.99
CA LYS A 307 -5.17 -0.61 -18.88
C LYS A 307 -4.13 0.35 -18.30
N TYR A 308 -3.40 -0.09 -17.27
CA TYR A 308 -2.29 0.69 -16.71
C TYR A 308 -1.22 0.97 -17.79
N GLU A 309 -0.83 -0.06 -18.57
CA GLU A 309 0.14 0.08 -19.67
C GLU A 309 -0.38 1.05 -20.75
N GLU A 310 -1.68 1.02 -21.07
CA GLU A 310 -2.31 1.96 -22.02
C GLU A 310 -2.19 3.41 -21.55
N VAL A 311 -2.39 3.67 -20.23
CA VAL A 311 -2.38 5.02 -19.64
C VAL A 311 -0.97 5.57 -19.47
N TYR A 312 -0.05 4.75 -18.96
CA TYR A 312 1.30 5.20 -18.57
C TYR A 312 2.39 4.85 -19.58
N GLY A 313 2.10 4.05 -20.62
CA GLY A 313 3.07 3.62 -21.64
C GLY A 313 4.03 2.53 -21.17
N GLU A 314 3.87 2.02 -19.95
CA GLU A 314 4.66 0.94 -19.36
C GLU A 314 3.80 0.10 -18.40
N ARG A 315 4.15 -1.16 -18.23
CA ARG A 315 3.48 -2.04 -17.28
C ARG A 315 3.71 -1.57 -15.84
N PRO A 316 2.77 -1.87 -14.91
CA PRO A 316 3.05 -1.67 -13.49
C PRO A 316 4.32 -2.43 -13.10
N GLN A 317 5.14 -1.82 -12.25
CA GLN A 317 6.40 -2.42 -11.84
C GLN A 317 6.24 -3.65 -10.96
N ASN A 318 5.12 -3.74 -10.22
CA ASN A 318 4.80 -4.85 -9.32
C ASN A 318 3.31 -4.92 -8.97
N GLY A 319 2.92 -5.92 -8.19
CA GLY A 319 1.54 -6.22 -7.84
C GLY A 319 0.86 -5.19 -6.92
N SER A 320 1.55 -4.19 -6.36
CA SER A 320 0.92 -3.11 -5.59
C SER A 320 -0.08 -2.28 -6.42
N MET A 321 -0.01 -2.35 -7.74
CA MET A 321 -1.04 -1.81 -8.62
C MET A 321 -2.44 -2.31 -8.22
N THR A 322 -2.58 -3.59 -7.90
CA THR A 322 -3.88 -4.17 -7.52
C THR A 322 -4.40 -3.66 -6.19
N THR A 323 -3.52 -3.29 -5.27
CA THR A 323 -3.91 -2.73 -3.97
C THR A 323 -4.37 -1.28 -4.09
N GLY A 324 -3.79 -0.51 -5.00
CA GLY A 324 -4.18 0.87 -5.26
C GLY A 324 -5.60 0.97 -5.85
N ASP A 325 -5.92 0.16 -6.86
CA ASP A 325 -7.28 0.02 -7.40
C ASP A 325 -8.26 -0.39 -6.30
N ALA A 326 -7.91 -1.47 -5.56
CA ALA A 326 -8.73 -2.01 -4.49
C ALA A 326 -9.00 -0.98 -3.38
N THR A 327 -8.04 -0.10 -3.08
CA THR A 327 -8.20 0.97 -2.09
C THR A 327 -9.36 1.91 -2.46
N ILE A 328 -9.38 2.39 -3.68
CA ILE A 328 -10.43 3.32 -4.14
C ILE A 328 -11.80 2.64 -4.20
N GLU A 329 -11.86 1.40 -4.69
CA GLU A 329 -13.13 0.63 -4.70
C GLU A 329 -13.63 0.36 -3.28
N ALA A 330 -12.74 0.04 -2.32
CA ALA A 330 -13.09 -0.17 -0.92
C ALA A 330 -13.66 1.10 -0.27
N ILE A 331 -13.06 2.27 -0.53
CA ILE A 331 -13.58 3.57 -0.06
C ILE A 331 -15.00 3.80 -0.58
N LYS A 332 -15.23 3.58 -1.89
CA LYS A 332 -16.55 3.71 -2.50
C LYS A 332 -17.56 2.78 -1.82
N ILE A 333 -17.24 1.50 -1.67
CA ILE A 333 -18.12 0.50 -1.01
C ILE A 333 -18.46 0.94 0.42
N ALA A 334 -17.49 1.40 1.20
CA ALA A 334 -17.71 1.85 2.57
C ALA A 334 -18.59 3.10 2.62
N TYR A 335 -18.33 4.10 1.78
CA TYR A 335 -19.14 5.31 1.70
C TYR A 335 -20.59 5.00 1.29
N GLU A 336 -20.81 4.13 0.29
CA GLU A 336 -22.14 3.75 -0.17
C GLU A 336 -23.01 3.13 0.96
N LYS A 337 -22.37 2.53 1.96
CA LYS A 337 -23.04 1.96 3.15
C LYS A 337 -23.18 2.97 4.27
N ALA A 338 -22.11 3.69 4.59
CA ALA A 338 -22.10 4.66 5.68
C ALA A 338 -22.88 5.93 5.36
N LYS A 339 -22.93 6.34 4.09
CA LYS A 339 -23.45 7.64 3.61
C LYS A 339 -22.87 8.83 4.39
N SER A 340 -21.61 8.71 4.79
CA SER A 340 -20.88 9.69 5.59
C SER A 340 -19.38 9.57 5.31
N TRP A 341 -18.67 10.71 5.39
CA TRP A 341 -17.22 10.76 5.34
C TRP A 341 -16.58 10.76 6.74
N ASP A 342 -17.37 10.60 7.79
CA ASP A 342 -16.87 10.44 9.15
C ASP A 342 -16.00 9.18 9.26
N GLY A 343 -14.77 9.34 9.81
CA GLY A 343 -13.77 8.28 9.85
C GLY A 343 -14.22 7.03 10.60
N ASP A 344 -14.86 7.20 11.76
CA ASP A 344 -15.37 6.08 12.56
C ASP A 344 -16.48 5.31 11.82
N LYS A 345 -17.37 6.02 11.10
CA LYS A 345 -18.43 5.38 10.33
C LYS A 345 -17.87 4.60 9.14
N LEU A 346 -16.90 5.16 8.43
CA LEU A 346 -16.23 4.46 7.34
C LEU A 346 -15.47 3.25 7.86
N ALA A 347 -14.69 3.38 8.93
CA ALA A 347 -13.99 2.28 9.58
C ALA A 347 -14.96 1.16 10.00
N GLY A 348 -16.12 1.52 10.56
CA GLY A 348 -17.19 0.57 10.88
C GLY A 348 -17.73 -0.22 9.67
N GLU A 349 -17.68 0.35 8.47
CA GLU A 349 -18.01 -0.40 7.25
C GLU A 349 -16.87 -1.29 6.76
N PHE A 350 -15.61 -0.83 6.89
CA PHE A 350 -14.43 -1.67 6.62
C PHE A 350 -14.40 -2.92 7.48
N LEU A 351 -14.72 -2.82 8.77
CA LEU A 351 -14.81 -3.97 9.69
C LEU A 351 -15.88 -5.01 9.31
N LYS A 352 -16.83 -4.64 8.45
CA LYS A 352 -17.84 -5.57 7.90
C LYS A 352 -17.36 -6.30 6.65
N PHE A 353 -16.19 -5.99 6.12
CA PHE A 353 -15.66 -6.69 4.96
C PHE A 353 -15.37 -8.15 5.33
N LYS A 354 -15.99 -9.06 4.58
CA LYS A 354 -15.77 -10.51 4.66
C LYS A 354 -15.71 -11.03 3.23
N ASP A 355 -14.52 -11.40 2.81
CA ASP A 355 -14.21 -11.88 1.46
C ASP A 355 -14.74 -10.98 0.34
N VAL A 356 -14.72 -9.65 0.56
CA VAL A 356 -15.12 -8.69 -0.46
C VAL A 356 -14.21 -8.84 -1.68
N PRO A 357 -14.76 -9.11 -2.87
CA PRO A 357 -13.96 -9.41 -4.05
C PRO A 357 -13.40 -8.14 -4.68
N LEU A 358 -12.22 -7.72 -4.24
CA LEU A 358 -11.48 -6.59 -4.80
C LEU A 358 -10.41 -7.10 -5.78
N LEU A 359 -9.82 -6.19 -6.56
CA LEU A 359 -8.80 -6.55 -7.56
C LEU A 359 -7.58 -7.26 -6.95
N VAL A 360 -7.20 -6.87 -5.74
CA VAL A 360 -6.11 -7.51 -4.98
C VAL A 360 -6.47 -8.92 -4.49
N GLY A 361 -7.77 -9.29 -4.53
CA GLY A 361 -8.30 -10.56 -4.04
C GLY A 361 -9.34 -10.37 -2.92
N PRO A 362 -9.84 -11.48 -2.34
CA PRO A 362 -10.81 -11.43 -1.26
C PRO A 362 -10.25 -10.66 -0.07
N THR A 363 -11.05 -9.71 0.43
CA THR A 363 -10.62 -8.75 1.44
C THR A 363 -11.51 -8.84 2.66
N SER A 364 -10.89 -9.09 3.82
CA SER A 364 -11.56 -9.21 5.11
C SER A 364 -10.78 -8.45 6.19
N PHE A 365 -11.52 -7.88 7.14
CA PHE A 365 -10.96 -7.23 8.32
C PHE A 365 -11.65 -7.72 9.59
N SER A 366 -11.04 -7.49 10.75
CA SER A 366 -11.63 -7.75 12.06
C SER A 366 -11.29 -6.63 13.05
N ASP A 367 -11.91 -6.64 14.22
CA ASP A 367 -11.64 -5.66 15.28
C ASP A 367 -10.17 -5.70 15.77
N GLU A 368 -9.47 -6.82 15.59
CA GLU A 368 -8.06 -6.97 15.97
C GLU A 368 -7.09 -6.77 14.81
N LEU A 369 -7.53 -7.08 13.57
CA LEU A 369 -6.65 -7.12 12.40
C LEU A 369 -7.22 -6.25 11.26
N HIS A 370 -6.59 -5.14 11.01
CA HIS A 370 -6.91 -4.20 9.92
C HIS A 370 -6.05 -4.42 8.67
N VAL A 371 -5.51 -5.63 8.52
CA VAL A 371 -4.74 -6.09 7.37
C VAL A 371 -5.11 -7.54 7.06
N ASN A 372 -5.06 -7.95 5.78
CA ASN A 372 -5.46 -9.31 5.37
C ASN A 372 -4.36 -10.32 5.64
N VAL A 373 -4.64 -11.35 6.43
CA VAL A 373 -3.66 -12.38 6.83
C VAL A 373 -3.74 -13.68 6.03
N GLU A 374 -4.90 -14.00 5.46
CA GLU A 374 -5.17 -15.29 4.78
C GLU A 374 -5.42 -15.17 3.27
N ARG A 375 -5.32 -13.93 2.73
CA ARG A 375 -5.55 -13.70 1.31
C ARG A 375 -4.60 -14.54 0.46
N PRO A 376 -5.10 -15.20 -0.62
CA PRO A 376 -4.24 -15.91 -1.56
C PRO A 376 -3.21 -14.97 -2.19
N MET A 377 -1.95 -15.41 -2.21
CA MET A 377 -0.86 -14.71 -2.89
C MET A 377 -0.36 -15.51 -4.09
N ARG A 378 0.44 -14.87 -4.94
CA ARG A 378 1.09 -15.52 -6.08
C ARG A 378 2.52 -15.87 -5.74
N VAL A 379 2.94 -17.05 -6.18
CA VAL A 379 4.36 -17.38 -6.28
C VAL A 379 4.78 -17.02 -7.70
N LEU A 380 5.69 -16.08 -7.83
CA LEU A 380 6.30 -15.67 -9.08
C LEU A 380 7.70 -16.25 -9.15
N GLN A 381 8.18 -16.55 -10.36
CA GLN A 381 9.56 -16.99 -10.60
C GLN A 381 10.28 -16.00 -11.52
N VAL A 382 11.52 -15.67 -11.19
CA VAL A 382 12.39 -14.93 -12.10
C VAL A 382 12.76 -15.85 -13.27
N LYS A 383 12.42 -15.40 -14.48
CA LYS A 383 12.64 -16.15 -15.72
C LYS A 383 12.92 -15.17 -16.87
N ASP A 384 13.97 -15.42 -17.64
CA ASP A 384 14.34 -14.66 -18.85
C ASP A 384 14.45 -13.15 -18.59
N GLY A 385 14.92 -12.74 -17.41
CA GLY A 385 15.06 -11.33 -16.98
C GLY A 385 13.74 -10.64 -16.59
N GLY A 386 12.64 -11.38 -16.48
CA GLY A 386 11.32 -10.94 -16.03
C GLY A 386 10.80 -11.79 -14.88
N LEU A 387 9.51 -11.64 -14.61
CA LEU A 387 8.77 -12.45 -13.63
C LEU A 387 7.64 -13.21 -14.35
N ALA A 388 7.40 -14.43 -13.92
CA ALA A 388 6.33 -15.29 -14.43
C ALA A 388 5.55 -15.90 -13.27
N TRP A 389 4.23 -15.97 -13.39
CA TRP A 389 3.36 -16.64 -12.46
C TRP A 389 3.62 -18.15 -12.45
N VAL A 390 3.72 -18.74 -11.26
CA VAL A 390 3.91 -20.18 -11.03
C VAL A 390 2.62 -20.78 -10.49
N GLU A 391 2.12 -20.23 -9.39
CA GLU A 391 0.92 -20.73 -8.72
C GLU A 391 0.29 -19.64 -7.83
N THR A 392 -0.96 -19.86 -7.46
CA THR A 392 -1.67 -19.07 -6.45
C THR A 392 -1.93 -19.95 -5.24
N ARG A 393 -1.64 -19.43 -4.04
CA ARG A 393 -1.85 -20.19 -2.80
C ARG A 393 -2.21 -19.30 -1.61
N SER A 394 -3.06 -19.81 -0.73
CA SER A 394 -3.28 -19.28 0.61
C SER A 394 -2.30 -19.91 1.59
N PRO A 395 -1.97 -19.24 2.70
CA PRO A 395 -1.22 -19.88 3.77
C PRO A 395 -2.06 -21.00 4.39
N GLU A 396 -1.46 -22.17 4.65
CA GLU A 396 -2.12 -23.26 5.38
C GLU A 396 -2.28 -22.90 6.87
N LYS A 397 -1.36 -22.11 7.39
CA LYS A 397 -1.36 -21.62 8.76
C LYS A 397 -0.69 -20.24 8.82
N VAL A 398 -1.34 -19.31 9.48
CA VAL A 398 -0.78 -17.99 9.77
C VAL A 398 -0.22 -17.98 11.20
N LEU A 399 1.00 -17.47 11.38
CA LEU A 399 1.67 -17.31 12.66
C LEU A 399 1.60 -15.82 13.05
N LEU A 400 0.57 -15.44 13.80
CA LEU A 400 0.41 -14.09 14.36
C LEU A 400 1.31 -13.88 15.59
#